data_086f421d782e2e6c9529ba7433a9694f
#
_entry.id   086f421d782e2e6c9529ba7433a9694f
#
_cell.length_a   1.000
_cell.length_b   1.000
_cell.length_c   1.000
_cell.angle_alpha   90.00
_cell.angle_beta   90.00
_cell.angle_gamma   90.00
#
_symmetry.space_group_name_H-M   'P 1'
#
loop_
_entity.id
_entity.type
_entity.pdbx_description
1 polymer ?
#
loop_
_entity_poly.entity_id
_entity_poly.type
_entity_poly.pdbx_seq_one_letter_code
_entity_poly.pdbx_strand_id
1 'polypeptide(L)'
;MVGYAYVSPFKERAAYDWSVETSIYVRKEAKQQGLGRRLYDRLEQILRQQGILNVNACIAYPQIEDEYLTKDSVRFHEKLGYEMVGTFHQCGYKFGRWYDMVWMEKMIGEHQDRMDMPIWFPELSDVQTLLDNL
;
A
#
# COMPACT_ATOMS: atom_id res chain seq x y z
N MET A 1 -6.52 -14.11 12.46
CA MET A 1 -5.82 -13.10 11.64
C MET A 1 -6.00 -11.72 12.24
N VAL A 2 -4.92 -11.03 12.55
CA VAL A 2 -4.95 -9.68 13.12
C VAL A 2 -4.73 -8.60 12.08
N GLY A 3 -4.27 -8.98 10.90
CA GLY A 3 -4.09 -8.05 9.79
C GLY A 3 -3.56 -8.73 8.56
N TYR A 4 -3.59 -8.03 7.43
CA TYR A 4 -3.02 -8.50 6.17
C TYR A 4 -2.63 -7.32 5.30
N ALA A 5 -1.73 -7.60 4.37
CA ALA A 5 -1.40 -6.67 3.30
C ALA A 5 -1.35 -7.42 1.98
N TYR A 6 -1.67 -6.75 0.90
CA TYR A 6 -1.62 -7.34 -0.43
C TYR A 6 -1.28 -6.29 -1.47
N VAL A 7 -0.93 -6.76 -2.66
CA VAL A 7 -0.64 -5.90 -3.79
C VAL A 7 -1.50 -6.29 -4.99
N SER A 8 -1.73 -5.31 -5.84
CA SER A 8 -2.33 -5.49 -7.14
C SER A 8 -1.53 -4.72 -8.18
N PRO A 9 -1.64 -5.05 -9.48
CA PRO A 9 -1.01 -4.26 -10.53
C PRO A 9 -1.47 -2.80 -10.44
N PHE A 10 -0.53 -1.86 -10.62
CA PHE A 10 -0.89 -0.45 -10.59
C PHE A 10 -1.78 -0.10 -11.77
N LYS A 11 -1.39 -0.57 -12.97
CA LYS A 11 -2.17 -0.47 -14.19
C LYS A 11 -1.94 -1.72 -15.03
N GLU A 12 -2.91 -2.10 -15.85
CA GLU A 12 -2.86 -3.34 -16.64
C GLU A 12 -2.06 -3.23 -17.93
N ARG A 13 -1.16 -2.25 -18.04
CA ARG A 13 -0.30 -2.06 -19.21
C ARG A 13 1.13 -2.42 -18.86
N ALA A 14 1.85 -3.03 -19.81
CA ALA A 14 3.22 -3.51 -19.62
C ALA A 14 4.19 -2.42 -19.14
N ALA A 15 3.97 -1.18 -19.54
CA ALA A 15 4.80 -0.06 -19.10
C ALA A 15 4.83 0.10 -17.57
N TYR A 16 3.80 -0.39 -16.88
CA TYR A 16 3.65 -0.23 -15.43
C TYR A 16 3.90 -1.52 -14.65
N ASP A 17 4.56 -2.52 -15.26
CA ASP A 17 4.82 -3.81 -14.63
C ASP A 17 5.73 -3.73 -13.40
N TRP A 18 6.51 -2.65 -13.27
CA TRP A 18 7.39 -2.44 -12.12
C TRP A 18 6.75 -1.62 -11.00
N SER A 19 5.47 -1.32 -11.13
CA SER A 19 4.68 -0.56 -10.14
C SER A 19 3.53 -1.39 -9.63
N VAL A 20 3.26 -1.30 -8.33
CA VAL A 20 2.11 -1.98 -7.72
C VAL A 20 1.35 -1.02 -6.83
N GLU A 21 0.09 -1.33 -6.60
CA GLU A 21 -0.71 -0.71 -5.55
C GLU A 21 -0.71 -1.62 -4.34
N THR A 22 -0.42 -1.06 -3.16
CA THR A 22 -0.46 -1.80 -1.90
C THR A 22 -1.72 -1.44 -1.13
N SER A 23 -2.24 -2.42 -0.41
CA SER A 23 -3.35 -2.23 0.52
C SER A 23 -3.02 -2.96 1.82
N ILE A 24 -3.40 -2.36 2.93
CA ILE A 24 -3.15 -2.93 4.25
C ILE A 24 -4.40 -2.83 5.11
N TYR A 25 -4.65 -3.87 5.86
CA TYR A 25 -5.66 -3.89 6.91
C TYR A 25 -5.04 -4.44 8.18
N VAL A 26 -5.23 -3.74 9.29
CA VAL A 26 -4.83 -4.20 10.60
C VAL A 26 -6.03 -4.06 11.53
N ARG A 27 -6.34 -5.13 12.25
CA ARG A 27 -7.44 -5.12 13.21
C ARG A 27 -7.20 -4.00 14.22
N LYS A 28 -8.27 -3.28 14.60
CA LYS A 28 -8.17 -2.09 15.46
C LYS A 28 -7.41 -2.36 16.75
N GLU A 29 -7.62 -3.53 17.35
CA GLU A 29 -6.98 -3.92 18.61
C GLU A 29 -5.48 -4.16 18.46
N ALA A 30 -5.00 -4.39 17.24
CA ALA A 30 -3.60 -4.70 16.96
C ALA A 30 -2.81 -3.52 16.38
N LYS A 31 -3.44 -2.38 16.15
CA LYS A 31 -2.81 -1.26 15.42
C LYS A 31 -1.58 -0.68 16.12
N GLN A 32 -1.55 -0.71 17.44
CA GLN A 32 -0.45 -0.11 18.20
C GLN A 32 0.67 -1.09 18.53
N GLN A 33 0.63 -2.29 17.97
CA GLN A 33 1.63 -3.33 18.22
C GLN A 33 2.73 -3.39 17.17
N GLY A 34 2.79 -2.41 16.27
CA GLY A 34 3.78 -2.38 15.19
C GLY A 34 3.53 -3.40 14.09
N LEU A 35 2.35 -4.04 14.07
CA LEU A 35 2.03 -5.07 13.09
C LEU A 35 2.01 -4.53 11.66
N GLY A 36 1.44 -3.34 11.45
CA GLY A 36 1.38 -2.73 10.12
C GLY A 36 2.77 -2.53 9.52
N ARG A 37 3.71 -2.04 10.32
CA ARG A 37 5.10 -1.88 9.88
C ARG A 37 5.71 -3.23 9.51
N ARG A 38 5.51 -4.26 10.34
CA ARG A 38 6.06 -5.59 10.06
C ARG A 38 5.46 -6.20 8.79
N LEU A 39 4.16 -6.01 8.56
CA LEU A 39 3.50 -6.46 7.35
C LEU A 39 4.11 -5.79 6.11
N TYR A 40 4.28 -4.49 6.13
CA TYR A 40 4.87 -3.76 5.01
C TYR A 40 6.34 -4.06 4.81
N ASP A 41 7.12 -4.20 5.89
CA ASP A 41 8.53 -4.57 5.78
C ASP A 41 8.68 -5.92 5.06
N ARG A 42 7.86 -6.89 5.44
CA ARG A 42 7.89 -8.21 4.80
C ARG A 42 7.43 -8.14 3.35
N LEU A 43 6.35 -7.41 3.09
CA LEU A 43 5.83 -7.24 1.73
C LEU A 43 6.87 -6.58 0.82
N GLU A 44 7.52 -5.53 1.28
CA GLU A 44 8.56 -4.84 0.52
C GLU A 44 9.76 -5.74 0.22
N GLN A 45 10.15 -6.60 1.17
CA GLN A 45 11.22 -7.59 0.92
C GLN A 45 10.87 -8.51 -0.25
N ILE A 46 9.63 -9.00 -0.27
CA ILE A 46 9.13 -9.84 -1.35
C ILE A 46 9.13 -9.08 -2.68
N LEU A 47 8.62 -7.86 -2.67
CA LEU A 47 8.54 -7.03 -3.88
C LEU A 47 9.91 -6.68 -4.44
N ARG A 48 10.89 -6.41 -3.57
CA ARG A 48 12.27 -6.18 -4.02
C ARG A 48 12.85 -7.40 -4.70
N GLN A 49 12.59 -8.60 -4.18
CA GLN A 49 13.03 -9.84 -4.81
C GLN A 49 12.38 -10.06 -6.17
N GLN A 50 11.16 -9.58 -6.34
CA GLN A 50 10.47 -9.64 -7.63
C GLN A 50 10.98 -8.62 -8.64
N GLY A 51 11.74 -7.63 -8.20
CA GLY A 51 12.20 -6.55 -9.08
C GLY A 51 11.22 -5.39 -9.21
N ILE A 52 10.24 -5.29 -8.32
CA ILE A 52 9.31 -4.14 -8.28
C ILE A 52 10.06 -2.91 -7.77
N LEU A 53 9.79 -1.76 -8.36
CA LEU A 53 10.47 -0.50 -8.05
C LEU A 53 9.59 0.52 -7.35
N ASN A 54 8.29 0.55 -7.66
CA ASN A 54 7.36 1.56 -7.15
C ASN A 54 6.22 0.89 -6.39
N VAL A 55 5.99 1.35 -5.18
CA VAL A 55 4.80 0.96 -4.39
C VAL A 55 3.95 2.20 -4.18
N ASN A 56 2.65 2.04 -4.42
CA ASN A 56 1.70 3.13 -4.36
C ASN A 56 0.54 2.75 -3.46
N ALA A 57 0.09 3.69 -2.64
CA ALA A 57 -1.06 3.49 -1.76
C ALA A 57 -2.13 4.52 -2.06
N CYS A 58 -3.37 4.05 -2.19
CA CYS A 58 -4.53 4.89 -2.38
C CYS A 58 -5.33 4.90 -1.08
N ILE A 59 -5.51 6.08 -0.50
CA ILE A 59 -6.02 6.22 0.87
C ILE A 59 -7.17 7.21 0.88
N ALA A 60 -8.32 6.79 1.45
CA ALA A 60 -9.42 7.72 1.72
C ALA A 60 -8.97 8.71 2.79
N TYR A 61 -9.22 9.99 2.54
CA TYR A 61 -8.67 11.04 3.38
C TYR A 61 -9.76 12.05 3.75
N PRO A 62 -10.10 12.18 5.05
CA PRO A 62 -11.05 13.18 5.48
C PRO A 62 -10.35 14.55 5.58
N GLN A 63 -11.01 15.62 5.13
CA GLN A 63 -10.52 16.97 5.38
C GLN A 63 -10.58 17.29 6.87
N ILE A 64 -11.66 16.82 7.52
CA ILE A 64 -11.85 16.90 8.97
C ILE A 64 -12.08 15.46 9.45
N GLU A 65 -11.30 15.02 10.43
CA GLU A 65 -11.44 13.68 10.98
C GLU A 65 -12.84 13.51 11.61
N ASP A 66 -13.42 12.32 11.41
CA ASP A 66 -14.74 11.99 11.93
C ASP A 66 -14.73 10.59 12.56
N GLU A 67 -15.91 10.09 12.94
CA GLU A 67 -16.03 8.78 13.61
C GLU A 67 -15.74 7.60 12.68
N TYR A 68 -15.67 7.82 11.36
CA TYR A 68 -15.43 6.76 10.38
C TYR A 68 -14.01 6.74 9.86
N LEU A 69 -13.42 7.93 9.61
CA LEU A 69 -12.09 8.05 9.01
C LEU A 69 -11.23 9.06 9.74
N THR A 70 -9.96 8.72 9.89
CA THR A 70 -8.95 9.59 10.46
C THR A 70 -7.81 9.78 9.47
N LYS A 71 -6.87 10.65 9.80
CA LYS A 71 -5.66 10.87 9.00
C LYS A 71 -4.53 9.90 9.38
N ASP A 72 -4.83 8.92 10.22
CA ASP A 72 -3.81 8.00 10.75
C ASP A 72 -3.14 7.16 9.68
N SER A 73 -3.89 6.74 8.64
CA SER A 73 -3.32 5.93 7.57
C SER A 73 -2.27 6.72 6.77
N VAL A 74 -2.53 7.99 6.48
CA VAL A 74 -1.55 8.85 5.80
C VAL A 74 -0.31 9.02 6.68
N ARG A 75 -0.49 9.32 7.96
CA ARG A 75 0.63 9.47 8.92
C ARG A 75 1.45 8.20 9.02
N PHE A 76 0.78 7.05 9.05
CA PHE A 76 1.44 5.74 9.08
C PHE A 76 2.31 5.53 7.85
N HIS A 77 1.77 5.81 6.64
CA HIS A 77 2.52 5.66 5.40
C HIS A 77 3.69 6.66 5.32
N GLU A 78 3.51 7.89 5.80
CA GLU A 78 4.61 8.85 5.86
C GLU A 78 5.77 8.35 6.71
N LYS A 79 5.47 7.74 7.86
CA LYS A 79 6.49 7.16 8.74
C LYS A 79 7.24 6.00 8.09
N LEU A 80 6.63 5.32 7.15
CA LEU A 80 7.26 4.23 6.40
C LEU A 80 8.06 4.72 5.18
N GLY A 81 8.07 6.02 4.94
CA GLY A 81 8.82 6.61 3.84
C GLY A 81 8.00 6.90 2.58
N TYR A 82 6.69 6.76 2.63
CA TYR A 82 5.82 7.14 1.53
C TYR A 82 5.71 8.66 1.43
N GLU A 83 5.62 9.17 0.22
CA GLU A 83 5.45 10.59 -0.06
C GLU A 83 4.11 10.84 -0.74
N MET A 84 3.52 12.01 -0.46
CA MET A 84 2.26 12.41 -1.07
C MET A 84 2.46 12.72 -2.55
N VAL A 85 1.67 12.09 -3.41
CA VAL A 85 1.67 12.36 -4.85
C VAL A 85 0.60 13.38 -5.21
N GLY A 86 -0.62 13.17 -4.74
CA GLY A 86 -1.71 14.09 -5.04
C GLY A 86 -3.01 13.70 -4.36
N THR A 87 -3.99 14.58 -4.51
CA THR A 87 -5.30 14.45 -3.88
C THR A 87 -6.40 14.58 -4.92
N PHE A 88 -7.34 13.63 -4.92
CA PHE A 88 -8.61 13.77 -5.63
C PHE A 88 -9.65 14.24 -4.63
N HIS A 89 -10.23 15.39 -4.88
CA HIS A 89 -11.17 16.01 -3.94
C HIS A 89 -12.57 15.45 -4.13
N GLN A 90 -13.23 15.12 -3.01
CA GLN A 90 -14.60 14.63 -2.96
C GLN A 90 -14.84 13.50 -3.97
N CYS A 91 -13.90 12.57 -4.03
CA CYS A 91 -13.88 11.49 -5.00
C CYS A 91 -14.72 10.29 -4.55
N GLY A 92 -14.85 10.07 -3.24
CA GLY A 92 -15.59 8.94 -2.69
C GLY A 92 -16.75 9.36 -1.80
N TYR A 93 -17.86 8.65 -1.94
CA TYR A 93 -19.05 8.90 -1.12
C TYR A 93 -19.36 7.65 -0.31
N LYS A 94 -19.32 7.76 1.02
CA LYS A 94 -19.71 6.68 1.92
C LYS A 94 -20.10 7.24 3.28
N PHE A 95 -20.89 6.49 4.01
CA PHE A 95 -21.43 6.91 5.32
C PHE A 95 -22.17 8.26 5.25
N GLY A 96 -22.80 8.56 4.08
CA GLY A 96 -23.50 9.83 3.87
C GLY A 96 -22.58 11.03 3.74
N ARG A 97 -21.29 10.85 3.48
CA ARG A 97 -20.29 11.89 3.45
C ARG A 97 -19.35 11.74 2.26
N TRP A 98 -18.82 12.87 1.80
CA TRP A 98 -17.80 12.90 0.76
C TRP A 98 -16.42 12.90 1.38
N TYR A 99 -15.52 12.09 0.80
CA TYR A 99 -14.14 12.00 1.23
C TYR A 99 -13.21 12.23 0.04
N ASP A 100 -12.06 12.83 0.35
CA ASP A 100 -10.97 12.92 -0.62
C ASP A 100 -10.28 11.58 -0.72
N MET A 101 -9.51 11.40 -1.79
CA MET A 101 -8.65 10.25 -1.98
C MET A 101 -7.26 10.74 -2.29
N VAL A 102 -6.27 10.26 -1.55
CA VAL A 102 -4.88 10.63 -1.78
C VAL A 102 -4.10 9.44 -2.30
N TRP A 103 -3.13 9.72 -3.16
CA TRP A 103 -2.13 8.76 -3.59
C TRP A 103 -0.82 9.08 -2.91
N MET A 104 -0.17 8.05 -2.38
CA MET A 104 1.17 8.13 -1.82
C MET A 104 2.06 7.11 -2.52
N GLU A 105 3.35 7.42 -2.64
CA GLU A 105 4.29 6.53 -3.33
C GLU A 105 5.56 6.34 -2.53
N LYS A 106 6.20 5.19 -2.75
CA LYS A 106 7.53 4.88 -2.22
C LYS A 106 8.30 4.11 -3.27
N MET A 107 9.51 4.55 -3.54
CA MET A 107 10.42 3.84 -4.43
C MET A 107 11.26 2.87 -3.61
N ILE A 108 11.24 1.60 -3.99
CA ILE A 108 11.93 0.54 -3.24
C ILE A 108 13.05 -0.11 -4.04
N GLY A 109 13.31 0.37 -5.24
CA GLY A 109 14.40 -0.11 -6.08
C GLY A 109 14.92 0.98 -7.00
N GLU A 110 16.01 0.68 -7.68
CA GLU A 110 16.69 1.63 -8.54
C GLU A 110 16.15 1.55 -9.98
N HIS A 111 15.75 2.70 -10.52
CA HIS A 111 15.29 2.81 -11.90
C HIS A 111 16.49 2.88 -12.84
N GLN A 112 16.58 1.90 -13.75
CA GLN A 112 17.68 1.77 -14.69
C GLN A 112 17.16 1.90 -16.12
N ASP A 113 18.04 2.23 -17.05
CA ASP A 113 17.66 2.36 -18.47
C ASP A 113 17.23 1.02 -19.08
N ARG A 114 17.79 -0.08 -18.57
CA ARG A 114 17.40 -1.44 -18.97
C ARG A 114 16.96 -2.20 -17.74
N MET A 115 15.76 -2.76 -17.83
CA MET A 115 15.14 -3.47 -16.71
C MET A 115 14.86 -4.91 -17.08
N ASP A 116 15.17 -5.81 -16.17
CA ASP A 116 14.67 -7.18 -16.25
C ASP A 116 13.20 -7.21 -15.89
N MET A 117 12.45 -8.12 -16.51
CA MET A 117 11.03 -8.28 -16.18
C MET A 117 10.86 -8.69 -14.73
N PRO A 118 9.82 -8.20 -14.05
CA PRO A 118 9.52 -8.64 -12.69
C PRO A 118 9.24 -10.14 -12.64
N ILE A 119 9.58 -10.75 -11.52
CA ILE A 119 9.26 -12.15 -11.25
C ILE A 119 7.96 -12.16 -10.45
N TRP A 120 6.88 -12.65 -11.06
CA TRP A 120 5.58 -12.69 -10.41
C TRP A 120 5.46 -13.96 -9.55
N PHE A 121 5.02 -13.80 -8.32
CA PHE A 121 4.58 -14.96 -7.55
C PHE A 121 3.25 -15.43 -8.13
N PRO A 122 3.06 -16.75 -8.27
CA PRO A 122 1.89 -17.27 -8.97
C PRO A 122 0.57 -16.97 -8.26
N GLU A 123 0.60 -16.80 -6.93
CA GLU A 123 -0.65 -16.66 -6.18
C GLU A 123 -0.49 -15.70 -4.98
N LEU A 124 -1.53 -14.91 -4.76
CA LEU A 124 -1.62 -14.05 -3.58
C LEU A 124 -1.61 -14.86 -2.28
N SER A 125 -2.14 -16.09 -2.30
CA SER A 125 -2.16 -16.97 -1.14
C SER A 125 -0.78 -17.24 -0.56
N ASP A 126 0.26 -17.32 -1.40
CA ASP A 126 1.63 -17.54 -0.94
C ASP A 126 2.14 -16.33 -0.16
N VAL A 127 1.85 -15.13 -0.64
CA VAL A 127 2.19 -13.88 0.04
C VAL A 127 1.43 -13.79 1.36
N GLN A 128 0.15 -14.12 1.35
CA GLN A 128 -0.68 -14.10 2.55
C GLN A 128 -0.17 -15.06 3.62
N THR A 129 0.25 -16.26 3.22
CA THR A 129 0.83 -17.24 4.13
C THR A 129 2.11 -16.72 4.79
N LEU A 130 2.97 -16.06 4.01
CA LEU A 130 4.19 -15.45 4.55
C LEU A 130 3.87 -14.35 5.57
N LEU A 131 2.85 -13.56 5.29
CA LEU A 131 2.44 -12.46 6.18
C LEU A 131 1.80 -12.99 7.46
N ASP A 132 1.02 -14.07 7.38
CA ASP A 132 0.36 -14.66 8.54
C ASP A 132 1.35 -15.27 9.53
N ASN A 133 2.56 -15.58 9.10
CA ASN A 133 3.60 -16.13 9.96
C ASN A 133 4.44 -15.07 10.67
N LEU A 134 4.08 -13.83 10.53
CA LEU A 134 4.72 -12.74 11.26
C LEU A 134 4.31 -12.75 12.73
#